data_4ec9c6f4c45ed938f63dfd8b50832995
#
_entry.id   4ec9c6f4c45ed938f63dfd8b50832995
#
_cell.length_a   1.000
_cell.length_b   1.000
_cell.length_c   1.000
_cell.angle_alpha   90.00
_cell.angle_beta   90.00
_cell.angle_gamma   90.00
#
_symmetry.space_group_name_H-M   'P 1'
#
loop_
_entity.id
_entity.type
_entity.pdbx_description
1 polymer ?
#
loop_
_entity_poly.entity_id
_entity_poly.type
_entity_poly.pdbx_seq_one_letter_code
_entity_poly.pdbx_strand_id
1 'polypeptide(L)'
;ATVVAAALFFVQTAVAAPMPSAKEIRAALFHSDGTLEEFTGKVPATEFFPDATGYGKIQDSPPIVPVLKGEEVLGYVFLNSNYVPSGGYSGKPIHIMIAVDKDFTIKKAKLVKHSEPIVLIGIPVEKVNAYIDAYTGRNYPRDGMNQEAPDVISGATVTVMVINETIARASIAAAKAMQGGGGEESAVPAQPKELSVVDMDNQTVSTWQELTGNGAVRSFHLKVGEVNEAFAKSRHPEGAEHAESANPEDEFIEMFYAPVSVPSIGRSLLGDAGYTQLQKQLKPNQQAILVAGKGLYSFKGSGYVRGGIFDRLKLKQDGGGFHFRDRNHRRLGDILAKGAPRFPEIALFVVPEEQTLDLTRPWQLELLVQRATAAREKAFITYDMDYSLPASYMKQIPNPDYVEPPPAPPQTATVAANDSGAAAAADNAGELSVQEKIARQAWKDKSIQIAVLSFAIFVLVCVFMLQEWITCYPRAYKAFRIAYLTFTFFWLGGYLGAHLSVNGQLS
;
A
#
# COMPACT_ATOMS: atom_id res chain seq x y z
N ALA A 1 -46.22 4.46 30.94
CA ALA A 1 -45.81 5.87 30.76
C ALA A 1 -44.40 6.14 31.31
N THR A 2 -44.00 5.43 32.38
CA THR A 2 -42.70 5.66 33.05
C THR A 2 -41.48 5.12 32.31
N VAL A 3 -41.63 4.09 31.47
CA VAL A 3 -40.56 3.46 30.70
C VAL A 3 -40.19 4.29 29.45
N VAL A 4 -41.14 4.99 28.87
CA VAL A 4 -40.92 5.85 27.70
C VAL A 4 -40.18 7.16 28.09
N ALA A 5 -40.40 7.66 29.30
CA ALA A 5 -39.68 8.83 29.80
C ALA A 5 -38.21 8.57 30.10
N ALA A 6 -37.86 7.32 30.54
CA ALA A 6 -36.46 6.93 30.79
C ALA A 6 -35.67 6.79 29.50
N ALA A 7 -36.30 6.29 28.40
CA ALA A 7 -35.66 6.18 27.12
C ALA A 7 -35.39 7.55 26.44
N LEU A 8 -36.24 8.53 26.66
CA LEU A 8 -36.05 9.90 26.15
C LEU A 8 -34.99 10.70 26.94
N PHE A 9 -34.74 10.36 28.20
CA PHE A 9 -33.70 11.01 29.01
C PHE A 9 -32.28 10.52 28.66
N PHE A 10 -32.15 9.28 28.18
CA PHE A 10 -30.85 8.72 27.74
C PHE A 10 -30.41 9.26 26.38
N VAL A 11 -31.31 9.75 25.54
CA VAL A 11 -30.99 10.33 24.25
C VAL A 11 -30.43 11.75 24.32
N GLN A 12 -30.70 12.46 25.43
CA GLN A 12 -30.32 13.88 25.58
C GLN A 12 -28.91 14.08 26.19
N THR A 13 -28.23 13.04 26.68
CA THR A 13 -26.88 13.17 27.26
C THR A 13 -25.78 12.48 26.47
N ALA A 14 -26.05 12.01 25.26
CA ALA A 14 -25.00 11.70 24.31
C ALA A 14 -24.40 13.02 23.80
N VAL A 15 -23.58 13.65 24.63
CA VAL A 15 -22.61 14.65 24.18
C VAL A 15 -21.82 13.96 23.07
N ALA A 16 -21.98 14.43 21.83
CA ALA A 16 -21.30 13.91 20.68
C ALA A 16 -19.80 13.96 20.97
N ALA A 17 -19.22 12.82 21.28
CA ALA A 17 -17.77 12.68 21.30
C ALA A 17 -17.25 13.19 19.95
N PRO A 18 -16.20 13.99 19.90
CA PRO A 18 -15.65 14.48 18.65
C PRO A 18 -15.38 13.28 17.74
N MET A 19 -15.86 13.34 16.50
CA MET A 19 -15.62 12.25 15.54
C MET A 19 -14.12 12.04 15.37
N PRO A 20 -13.63 10.80 15.44
CA PRO A 20 -12.22 10.53 15.26
C PRO A 20 -11.76 11.07 13.91
N SER A 21 -10.62 11.72 13.88
CA SER A 21 -9.99 12.23 12.65
C SER A 21 -9.77 11.10 11.64
N ALA A 22 -9.67 11.42 10.36
CA ALA A 22 -9.31 10.42 9.33
C ALA A 22 -8.00 9.69 9.67
N LYS A 23 -7.10 10.33 10.41
CA LYS A 23 -5.86 9.76 10.95
C LYS A 23 -6.16 8.74 12.07
N GLU A 24 -7.11 9.01 12.95
CA GLU A 24 -7.53 8.10 14.02
C GLU A 24 -8.34 6.91 13.48
N ILE A 25 -9.20 7.13 12.48
CA ILE A 25 -9.92 6.05 11.79
C ILE A 25 -8.92 5.16 11.02
N ARG A 26 -7.95 5.77 10.34
CA ARG A 26 -6.87 5.04 9.66
C ARG A 26 -6.00 4.29 10.68
N ALA A 27 -5.66 4.93 11.79
CA ALA A 27 -4.99 4.31 12.92
C ALA A 27 -5.80 3.14 13.49
N ALA A 28 -7.09 3.29 13.73
CA ALA A 28 -7.95 2.22 14.27
C ALA A 28 -8.12 1.05 13.30
N LEU A 29 -8.24 1.30 11.99
CA LEU A 29 -8.35 0.25 10.97
C LEU A 29 -7.04 -0.54 10.77
N PHE A 30 -5.88 0.09 10.99
CA PHE A 30 -4.56 -0.53 10.83
C PHE A 30 -3.88 -0.92 12.15
N HIS A 31 -4.35 -0.43 13.30
CA HIS A 31 -3.75 -0.65 14.62
C HIS A 31 -4.45 -1.72 15.48
N SER A 32 -5.50 -2.36 14.97
CA SER A 32 -6.26 -3.35 15.78
C SER A 32 -5.46 -4.62 16.12
N ASP A 33 -4.27 -4.81 15.55
CA ASP A 33 -3.55 -6.09 15.63
C ASP A 33 -2.15 -6.04 16.29
N GLY A 34 -1.72 -4.93 16.88
CA GLY A 34 -0.46 -4.83 17.62
C GLY A 34 0.14 -3.43 17.60
N THR A 35 0.46 -2.89 18.76
CA THR A 35 1.04 -1.55 18.93
C THR A 35 2.51 -1.63 19.33
N LEU A 36 3.27 -0.56 19.07
CA LEU A 36 4.66 -0.46 19.53
C LEU A 36 4.76 -0.61 21.05
N GLU A 37 3.80 -0.07 21.80
CA GLU A 37 3.71 -0.19 23.26
C GLU A 37 3.50 -1.64 23.70
N GLU A 38 2.61 -2.40 23.05
CA GLU A 38 2.40 -3.81 23.33
C GLU A 38 3.69 -4.61 23.15
N PHE A 39 4.43 -4.37 22.07
CA PHE A 39 5.63 -5.13 21.74
C PHE A 39 6.84 -4.73 22.58
N THR A 40 7.00 -3.45 22.93
CA THR A 40 8.05 -3.02 23.88
C THR A 40 7.81 -3.57 25.28
N GLY A 41 6.57 -3.81 25.66
CA GLY A 41 6.24 -4.53 26.90
C GLY A 41 6.59 -6.03 26.87
N LYS A 42 6.70 -6.65 25.70
CA LYS A 42 7.00 -8.09 25.53
C LYS A 42 8.45 -8.38 25.16
N VAL A 43 9.12 -7.47 24.47
CA VAL A 43 10.50 -7.64 23.98
C VAL A 43 11.40 -6.69 24.77
N PRO A 44 12.34 -7.19 25.59
CA PRO A 44 13.22 -6.33 26.37
C PRO A 44 14.19 -5.54 25.46
N ALA A 45 14.57 -4.34 25.88
CA ALA A 45 15.48 -3.47 25.13
C ALA A 45 16.86 -4.11 24.90
N THR A 46 17.29 -4.97 25.83
CA THR A 46 18.54 -5.75 25.73
C THR A 46 18.58 -6.72 24.56
N GLU A 47 17.42 -7.10 24.02
CA GLU A 47 17.34 -7.91 22.80
C GLU A 47 17.92 -7.19 21.58
N PHE A 48 17.81 -5.86 21.55
CA PHE A 48 18.28 -5.02 20.46
C PHE A 48 19.65 -4.40 20.74
N PHE A 49 19.87 -3.96 21.96
CA PHE A 49 21.13 -3.38 22.43
C PHE A 49 21.51 -4.07 23.73
N PRO A 50 22.57 -4.89 23.74
CA PRO A 50 22.97 -5.67 24.93
C PRO A 50 23.18 -4.81 26.18
N ASP A 51 23.64 -3.58 26.00
CA ASP A 51 23.95 -2.64 27.11
C ASP A 51 22.74 -1.78 27.53
N ALA A 52 21.55 -2.00 26.93
CA ALA A 52 20.37 -1.20 27.22
C ALA A 52 19.86 -1.44 28.65
N THR A 53 19.49 -0.38 29.35
CA THR A 53 18.81 -0.43 30.66
C THR A 53 17.28 -0.46 30.49
N GLY A 54 16.74 -0.01 29.35
CA GLY A 54 15.31 0.00 29.07
C GLY A 54 14.94 0.87 27.88
N TYR A 55 13.64 1.01 27.70
CA TYR A 55 13.06 1.94 26.72
C TYR A 55 12.74 3.28 27.38
N GLY A 56 12.89 4.36 26.63
CA GLY A 56 12.41 5.67 27.02
C GLY A 56 10.91 5.85 26.73
N LYS A 57 10.46 7.08 26.75
CA LYS A 57 9.06 7.41 26.43
C LYS A 57 8.78 7.20 24.95
N ILE A 58 7.72 6.47 24.63
CA ILE A 58 7.24 6.30 23.25
C ILE A 58 6.77 7.66 22.73
N GLN A 59 7.22 8.01 21.54
CA GLN A 59 6.76 9.20 20.80
C GLN A 59 5.62 8.78 19.88
N ASP A 60 4.58 9.61 19.79
CA ASP A 60 3.43 9.30 18.91
C ASP A 60 3.63 9.83 17.49
N SER A 61 4.44 10.86 17.34
CA SER A 61 4.73 11.47 16.03
C SER A 61 6.18 11.96 15.98
N PRO A 62 7.07 11.18 15.36
CA PRO A 62 6.89 9.85 14.77
C PRO A 62 6.72 8.73 15.82
N PRO A 63 6.05 7.60 15.46
CA PRO A 63 5.85 6.47 16.37
C PRO A 63 7.15 5.67 16.56
N ILE A 64 8.00 6.12 17.47
CA ILE A 64 9.33 5.60 17.76
C ILE A 64 9.62 5.64 19.25
N VAL A 65 10.45 4.73 19.74
CA VAL A 65 10.87 4.68 21.14
C VAL A 65 12.39 4.71 21.24
N PRO A 66 13.00 5.60 22.05
CA PRO A 66 14.43 5.58 22.29
C PRO A 66 14.82 4.39 23.18
N VAL A 67 15.98 3.80 22.92
CA VAL A 67 16.60 2.78 23.75
C VAL A 67 17.67 3.44 24.59
N LEU A 68 17.62 3.22 25.91
CA LEU A 68 18.43 3.94 26.89
C LEU A 68 19.46 3.04 27.57
N LYS A 69 20.63 3.61 27.87
CA LYS A 69 21.61 3.12 28.83
C LYS A 69 21.77 4.17 29.94
N GLY A 70 21.03 4.02 31.03
CA GLY A 70 20.84 5.12 31.98
C GLY A 70 20.09 6.28 31.32
N GLU A 71 20.73 7.44 31.22
CA GLU A 71 20.19 8.64 30.53
C GLU A 71 20.63 8.74 29.06
N GLU A 72 21.63 7.94 28.66
CA GLU A 72 22.14 7.97 27.29
C GLU A 72 21.22 7.22 26.32
N VAL A 73 20.89 7.85 25.19
CA VAL A 73 20.18 7.21 24.08
C VAL A 73 21.18 6.40 23.25
N LEU A 74 21.01 5.09 23.18
CA LEU A 74 21.82 4.20 22.36
C LEU A 74 21.35 4.18 20.90
N GLY A 75 20.06 4.33 20.69
CA GLY A 75 19.40 4.26 19.41
C GLY A 75 17.89 4.27 19.57
N TYR A 76 17.18 3.81 18.55
CA TYR A 76 15.72 3.88 18.49
C TYR A 76 15.13 2.55 18.03
N VAL A 77 13.89 2.27 18.46
CA VAL A 77 13.09 1.13 18.00
C VAL A 77 11.76 1.62 17.48
N PHE A 78 11.32 1.07 16.38
CA PHE A 78 10.03 1.34 15.79
C PHE A 78 9.42 0.09 15.16
N LEU A 79 8.13 0.14 14.83
CA LEU A 79 7.40 -0.95 14.21
C LEU A 79 7.21 -0.64 12.71
N ASN A 80 7.62 -1.56 11.83
CA ASN A 80 7.49 -1.36 10.38
C ASN A 80 6.07 -1.01 9.94
N SER A 81 5.07 -1.66 10.53
CA SER A 81 3.64 -1.45 10.19
C SER A 81 3.10 -0.07 10.58
N ASN A 82 3.78 0.68 11.44
CA ASN A 82 3.43 2.06 11.75
C ASN A 82 3.74 3.03 10.61
N TYR A 83 4.68 2.66 9.74
CA TYR A 83 5.16 3.48 8.64
C TYR A 83 4.70 2.96 7.27
N VAL A 84 4.57 1.64 7.12
CA VAL A 84 4.26 0.99 5.84
C VAL A 84 3.07 0.05 6.01
N PRO A 85 1.87 0.45 5.56
CA PRO A 85 0.69 -0.41 5.60
C PRO A 85 0.79 -1.46 4.48
N SER A 86 1.49 -2.56 4.73
CA SER A 86 1.67 -3.65 3.77
C SER A 86 1.22 -4.97 4.38
N GLY A 87 0.35 -5.67 3.69
CA GLY A 87 -0.11 -7.01 4.07
C GLY A 87 0.71 -8.10 3.39
N GLY A 88 1.02 -9.16 4.12
CA GLY A 88 1.64 -10.37 3.59
C GLY A 88 0.68 -11.19 2.70
N TYR A 89 1.04 -12.44 2.45
CA TYR A 89 0.20 -13.39 1.72
C TYR A 89 -1.19 -13.58 2.37
N SER A 90 -1.24 -13.57 3.71
CA SER A 90 -2.48 -13.63 4.49
C SER A 90 -3.39 -12.40 4.31
N GLY A 91 -2.89 -11.31 3.72
CA GLY A 91 -3.56 -10.01 3.69
C GLY A 91 -3.47 -9.22 4.99
N LYS A 92 -2.88 -9.80 6.05
CA LYS A 92 -2.65 -9.13 7.34
C LYS A 92 -1.23 -8.58 7.43
N PRO A 93 -0.99 -7.55 8.26
CA PRO A 93 0.34 -7.02 8.47
C PRO A 93 1.32 -8.06 9.03
N ILE A 94 2.57 -7.95 8.62
CA ILE A 94 3.70 -8.65 9.24
C ILE A 94 4.40 -7.61 10.12
N HIS A 95 4.33 -7.79 11.44
CA HIS A 95 4.88 -6.84 12.38
C HIS A 95 6.33 -7.17 12.72
N ILE A 96 7.22 -6.24 12.44
CA ILE A 96 8.66 -6.36 12.70
C ILE A 96 9.10 -5.14 13.49
N MET A 97 9.68 -5.37 14.67
CA MET A 97 10.39 -4.34 15.40
C MET A 97 11.77 -4.14 14.79
N ILE A 98 12.12 -2.91 14.48
CA ILE A 98 13.39 -2.53 13.87
C ILE A 98 14.12 -1.62 14.84
N ALA A 99 15.30 -2.04 15.26
CA ALA A 99 16.21 -1.26 16.08
C ALA A 99 17.31 -0.65 15.21
N VAL A 100 17.52 0.66 15.35
CA VAL A 100 18.53 1.43 14.63
C VAL A 100 19.39 2.22 15.61
N ASP A 101 20.67 2.46 15.26
CA ASP A 101 21.49 3.41 16.01
C ASP A 101 21.11 4.88 15.68
N LYS A 102 21.90 5.82 16.22
CA LYS A 102 21.70 7.26 16.01
C LYS A 102 21.80 7.68 14.53
N ASP A 103 22.54 6.90 13.73
CA ASP A 103 22.73 7.13 12.28
C ASP A 103 21.75 6.33 11.42
N PHE A 104 20.72 5.73 12.02
CA PHE A 104 19.72 4.88 11.35
C PHE A 104 20.30 3.61 10.70
N THR A 105 21.46 3.12 11.15
CA THR A 105 21.96 1.79 10.79
C THR A 105 21.20 0.74 11.60
N ILE A 106 20.65 -0.26 10.95
CA ILE A 106 19.90 -1.35 11.59
C ILE A 106 20.85 -2.15 12.48
N LYS A 107 20.57 -2.19 13.78
CA LYS A 107 21.30 -3.03 14.75
C LYS A 107 20.70 -4.41 14.86
N LYS A 108 19.38 -4.48 14.83
CA LYS A 108 18.63 -5.74 14.83
C LYS A 108 17.19 -5.49 14.35
N ALA A 109 16.62 -6.46 13.68
CA ALA A 109 15.19 -6.52 13.42
C ALA A 109 14.63 -7.81 14.04
N LYS A 110 13.37 -7.78 14.49
CA LYS A 110 12.72 -8.92 15.13
C LYS A 110 11.27 -9.05 14.67
N LEU A 111 10.91 -10.23 14.16
CA LEU A 111 9.52 -10.60 13.88
C LEU A 111 8.75 -10.74 15.20
N VAL A 112 7.72 -9.93 15.40
CA VAL A 112 6.95 -9.93 16.65
C VAL A 112 5.54 -10.48 16.49
N LYS A 113 4.93 -10.32 15.28
CA LYS A 113 3.62 -10.87 15.00
C LYS A 113 3.39 -11.04 13.49
N HIS A 114 2.79 -12.14 13.08
CA HIS A 114 2.37 -12.39 11.70
C HIS A 114 1.18 -13.35 11.65
N SER A 115 0.52 -13.43 10.50
CA SER A 115 -0.54 -14.40 10.22
C SER A 115 -0.25 -15.18 8.93
N GLU A 116 1.02 -15.29 8.54
CA GLU A 116 1.45 -15.93 7.30
C GLU A 116 1.32 -17.45 7.36
N PRO A 117 0.41 -18.07 6.57
CA PRO A 117 0.15 -19.52 6.65
C PRO A 117 1.41 -20.35 6.37
N ILE A 118 2.24 -19.91 5.43
CA ILE A 118 3.44 -20.66 5.04
C ILE A 118 4.50 -20.71 6.15
N VAL A 119 4.58 -19.65 6.96
CA VAL A 119 5.48 -19.59 8.12
C VAL A 119 4.89 -20.40 9.28
N LEU A 120 3.56 -20.46 9.40
CA LEU A 120 2.90 -21.24 10.47
C LEU A 120 2.97 -22.76 10.25
N ILE A 121 2.99 -23.20 8.99
CA ILE A 121 2.80 -24.62 8.66
C ILE A 121 3.96 -25.20 7.83
N GLY A 122 4.70 -24.39 7.07
CA GLY A 122 5.59 -24.88 6.02
C GLY A 122 7.07 -24.52 6.13
N ILE A 123 7.43 -23.44 6.79
CA ILE A 123 8.81 -22.95 6.88
C ILE A 123 9.17 -22.78 8.35
N PRO A 124 10.33 -23.34 8.79
CA PRO A 124 10.81 -23.10 10.13
C PRO A 124 10.97 -21.60 10.41
N VAL A 125 10.48 -21.16 11.57
CA VAL A 125 10.55 -19.74 11.98
C VAL A 125 12.01 -19.26 12.08
N GLU A 126 12.93 -20.16 12.35
CA GLU A 126 14.38 -19.92 12.40
C GLU A 126 14.92 -19.42 11.06
N LYS A 127 14.40 -19.95 9.93
CA LYS A 127 14.77 -19.47 8.58
C LYS A 127 14.27 -18.04 8.32
N VAL A 128 13.07 -17.72 8.81
CA VAL A 128 12.50 -16.38 8.69
C VAL A 128 13.28 -15.39 9.58
N ASN A 129 13.65 -15.83 10.79
CA ASN A 129 14.46 -15.00 11.69
C ASN A 129 15.85 -14.77 11.10
N ALA A 130 16.52 -15.80 10.57
CA ALA A 130 17.83 -15.65 9.90
C ALA A 130 17.74 -14.69 8.69
N TYR A 131 16.64 -14.73 7.94
CA TYR A 131 16.38 -13.78 6.85
C TYR A 131 16.27 -12.34 7.38
N ILE A 132 15.57 -12.14 8.49
CA ILE A 132 15.41 -10.83 9.13
C ILE A 132 16.72 -10.35 9.75
N ASP A 133 17.51 -11.24 10.34
CA ASP A 133 18.81 -10.91 10.92
C ASP A 133 19.83 -10.42 9.86
N ALA A 134 19.68 -10.84 8.60
CA ALA A 134 20.52 -10.39 7.49
C ALA A 134 20.36 -8.89 7.12
N TYR A 135 19.43 -8.19 7.74
CA TYR A 135 19.30 -6.73 7.62
C TYR A 135 20.21 -5.96 8.58
N THR A 136 20.83 -6.62 9.54
CA THR A 136 21.77 -6.00 10.49
C THR A 136 22.94 -5.35 9.76
N GLY A 137 23.29 -4.12 10.12
CA GLY A 137 24.34 -3.32 9.51
C GLY A 137 23.92 -2.49 8.30
N ARG A 138 22.69 -2.64 7.80
CA ARG A 138 22.19 -1.86 6.67
C ARG A 138 21.70 -0.48 7.09
N ASN A 139 21.89 0.50 6.21
CA ASN A 139 21.43 1.88 6.42
C ASN A 139 20.66 2.36 5.20
N TYR A 140 19.35 2.11 5.17
CA TYR A 140 18.50 2.48 4.04
C TYR A 140 18.32 3.99 3.84
N PRO A 141 18.25 4.84 4.89
CA PRO A 141 18.23 6.29 4.70
C PRO A 141 19.43 6.85 3.96
N ARG A 142 20.63 6.28 4.20
CA ARG A 142 21.87 6.71 3.55
C ARG A 142 22.08 6.06 2.18
N ASP A 143 21.86 4.75 2.09
CA ASP A 143 22.29 3.93 0.95
C ASP A 143 21.15 3.65 -0.05
N GLY A 144 19.91 4.07 0.29
CA GLY A 144 18.73 3.92 -0.55
C GLY A 144 18.15 2.50 -0.57
N MET A 145 17.11 2.33 -1.39
CA MET A 145 16.36 1.06 -1.55
C MET A 145 17.10 0.01 -2.39
N ASN A 146 18.10 0.41 -3.17
CA ASN A 146 18.80 -0.46 -4.13
C ASN A 146 19.85 -1.37 -3.49
N GLN A 147 19.81 -1.53 -2.17
CA GLN A 147 20.63 -2.51 -1.48
C GLN A 147 20.11 -3.91 -1.84
N GLU A 148 21.04 -4.79 -2.15
CA GLU A 148 20.74 -6.18 -2.48
C GLU A 148 19.94 -6.85 -1.34
N ALA A 149 18.75 -7.38 -1.65
CA ALA A 149 17.93 -8.06 -0.66
C ALA A 149 18.63 -9.33 -0.14
N PRO A 150 18.36 -9.78 1.09
CA PRO A 150 18.80 -11.11 1.52
C PRO A 150 18.18 -12.21 0.63
N ASP A 151 18.79 -13.40 0.66
CA ASP A 151 18.35 -14.53 -0.15
C ASP A 151 16.90 -14.91 0.12
N VAL A 152 16.13 -15.10 -0.96
CA VAL A 152 14.71 -15.42 -0.86
C VAL A 152 14.52 -16.83 -0.28
N ILE A 153 13.62 -16.98 0.70
CA ILE A 153 13.27 -18.28 1.23
C ILE A 153 12.34 -19.00 0.25
N SER A 154 12.80 -20.13 -0.27
CA SER A 154 12.03 -20.95 -1.19
C SER A 154 10.69 -21.38 -0.57
N GLY A 155 9.60 -21.12 -1.29
CA GLY A 155 8.24 -21.39 -0.82
C GLY A 155 7.57 -20.24 -0.06
N ALA A 156 8.30 -19.22 0.40
CA ALA A 156 7.76 -18.04 1.07
C ALA A 156 8.06 -16.73 0.31
N THR A 157 8.22 -16.78 -0.98
CA THR A 157 8.65 -15.65 -1.82
C THR A 157 7.88 -14.37 -1.53
N VAL A 158 6.55 -14.41 -1.51
CA VAL A 158 5.72 -13.23 -1.23
C VAL A 158 5.95 -12.69 0.18
N THR A 159 5.98 -13.57 1.18
CA THR A 159 6.20 -13.17 2.59
C THR A 159 7.55 -12.49 2.78
N VAL A 160 8.63 -13.07 2.22
CA VAL A 160 9.99 -12.50 2.30
C VAL A 160 10.12 -11.20 1.54
N MET A 161 9.48 -11.08 0.37
CA MET A 161 9.45 -9.82 -0.39
C MET A 161 8.76 -8.71 0.39
N VAL A 162 7.63 -9.00 1.03
CA VAL A 162 6.92 -8.04 1.90
C VAL A 162 7.77 -7.65 3.11
N ILE A 163 8.48 -8.60 3.73
CA ILE A 163 9.41 -8.30 4.83
C ILE A 163 10.50 -7.35 4.35
N ASN A 164 11.16 -7.65 3.22
CA ASN A 164 12.21 -6.80 2.66
C ASN A 164 11.71 -5.38 2.42
N GLU A 165 10.60 -5.24 1.70
CA GLU A 165 10.03 -3.95 1.37
C GLU A 165 9.67 -3.15 2.62
N THR A 166 9.01 -3.77 3.59
CA THR A 166 8.53 -3.06 4.78
C THR A 166 9.67 -2.64 5.70
N ILE A 167 10.73 -3.44 5.85
CA ILE A 167 11.92 -3.05 6.63
C ILE A 167 12.60 -1.83 5.99
N ALA A 168 12.87 -1.89 4.69
CA ALA A 168 13.58 -0.84 3.99
C ALA A 168 12.79 0.49 4.00
N ARG A 169 11.52 0.44 3.60
CA ARG A 169 10.65 1.63 3.56
C ARG A 169 10.37 2.22 4.94
N ALA A 170 10.13 1.38 5.94
CA ALA A 170 9.90 1.86 7.30
C ALA A 170 11.15 2.54 7.87
N SER A 171 12.35 2.03 7.58
CA SER A 171 13.60 2.65 8.01
C SER A 171 13.79 4.05 7.39
N ILE A 172 13.52 4.21 6.10
CA ILE A 172 13.57 5.52 5.42
C ILE A 172 12.50 6.48 5.98
N ALA A 173 11.27 6.00 6.15
CA ALA A 173 10.18 6.82 6.65
C ALA A 173 10.38 7.28 8.10
N ALA A 174 10.90 6.38 8.97
CA ALA A 174 11.25 6.70 10.34
C ALA A 174 12.35 7.76 10.42
N ALA A 175 13.41 7.62 9.62
CA ALA A 175 14.50 8.60 9.56
C ALA A 175 14.00 9.97 9.09
N LYS A 176 13.20 10.02 8.01
CA LYS A 176 12.58 11.27 7.54
C LYS A 176 11.71 11.94 8.61
N ALA A 177 10.90 11.15 9.32
CA ALA A 177 10.03 11.67 10.34
C ALA A 177 10.80 12.22 11.56
N MET A 178 11.93 11.61 11.90
CA MET A 178 12.84 12.09 12.96
C MET A 178 13.57 13.37 12.54
N GLN A 179 14.02 13.48 11.31
CA GLN A 179 14.71 14.66 10.79
C GLN A 179 13.76 15.86 10.62
N GLY A 180 12.50 15.63 10.30
CA GLY A 180 11.49 16.67 10.17
C GLY A 180 10.86 17.14 11.49
N GLY A 181 11.15 16.47 12.62
CA GLY A 181 10.64 16.84 13.95
C GLY A 181 11.51 17.82 14.75
N GLY A 182 12.70 18.19 14.27
CA GLY A 182 13.62 19.16 14.88
C GLY A 182 13.70 20.43 14.03
N GLY A 183 12.99 21.45 14.47
CA GLY A 183 12.85 22.77 13.88
C GLY A 183 14.00 23.28 12.98
N GLU A 184 13.75 23.21 11.72
CA GLU A 184 14.00 24.20 10.71
C GLU A 184 12.83 24.07 9.75
N GLU A 185 12.07 25.16 9.58
CA GLU A 185 11.22 25.33 8.41
C GLU A 185 12.12 25.07 7.20
N SER A 186 12.15 23.79 6.77
CA SER A 186 12.60 23.49 5.42
C SER A 186 11.75 24.37 4.54
N ALA A 187 12.35 25.35 3.93
CA ALA A 187 11.74 26.20 2.93
C ALA A 187 10.84 25.29 2.10
N VAL A 188 9.55 25.49 2.17
CA VAL A 188 8.56 24.79 1.33
C VAL A 188 9.14 24.88 -0.06
N PRO A 189 9.46 23.77 -0.76
CA PRO A 189 10.01 23.87 -2.11
C PRO A 189 9.02 24.76 -2.84
N ALA A 190 9.51 25.85 -3.44
CA ALA A 190 8.66 26.84 -4.10
C ALA A 190 7.65 26.07 -4.94
N GLN A 191 6.37 26.14 -4.58
CA GLN A 191 5.35 25.40 -5.27
C GLN A 191 5.40 25.80 -6.73
N PRO A 192 5.46 24.86 -7.68
CA PRO A 192 5.54 25.22 -9.08
C PRO A 192 4.29 26.02 -9.45
N LYS A 193 4.46 27.08 -10.21
CA LYS A 193 3.38 27.96 -10.69
C LYS A 193 2.36 27.19 -11.53
N GLU A 194 2.82 26.12 -12.19
CA GLU A 194 2.03 25.24 -13.04
C GLU A 194 2.21 23.79 -12.60
N LEU A 195 1.13 23.05 -12.62
CA LEU A 195 1.13 21.61 -12.35
C LEU A 195 0.99 20.84 -13.66
N SER A 196 1.83 19.82 -13.84
CA SER A 196 1.65 18.85 -14.92
C SER A 196 0.57 17.86 -14.54
N VAL A 197 -0.48 17.77 -15.34
CA VAL A 197 -1.57 16.80 -15.17
C VAL A 197 -1.73 15.98 -16.44
N VAL A 198 -2.28 14.78 -16.31
CA VAL A 198 -2.65 13.95 -17.49
C VAL A 198 -3.69 14.69 -18.31
N ASP A 199 -3.49 14.75 -19.63
CA ASP A 199 -4.47 15.35 -20.54
C ASP A 199 -5.66 14.40 -20.76
N MET A 200 -6.72 14.61 -19.98
CA MET A 200 -7.95 13.82 -20.04
C MET A 200 -8.83 14.20 -21.24
N ASP A 201 -8.57 15.31 -21.91
CA ASP A 201 -9.35 15.79 -23.07
C ASP A 201 -8.83 15.21 -24.39
N ASN A 202 -7.56 14.77 -24.42
CA ASN A 202 -6.96 14.16 -25.59
C ASN A 202 -7.50 12.75 -25.81
N GLN A 203 -8.34 12.57 -26.83
CA GLN A 203 -8.98 11.30 -27.19
C GLN A 203 -8.46 10.73 -28.51
N THR A 204 -7.33 11.21 -29.00
CA THR A 204 -6.74 10.78 -30.28
C THR A 204 -6.39 9.30 -30.23
N VAL A 205 -6.80 8.55 -31.24
CA VAL A 205 -6.46 7.13 -31.39
C VAL A 205 -5.22 7.01 -32.26
N SER A 206 -4.19 6.37 -31.74
CA SER A 206 -2.89 6.17 -32.41
C SER A 206 -2.67 4.71 -32.80
N THR A 207 -1.84 4.50 -33.81
CA THR A 207 -1.39 3.18 -34.22
C THR A 207 -0.38 2.62 -33.22
N TRP A 208 -0.14 1.31 -33.27
CA TRP A 208 0.87 0.65 -32.45
C TRP A 208 2.28 1.25 -32.64
N GLN A 209 2.64 1.52 -33.91
CA GLN A 209 3.93 2.11 -34.24
C GLN A 209 4.11 3.51 -33.66
N GLU A 210 3.06 4.33 -33.70
CA GLU A 210 3.09 5.67 -33.07
C GLU A 210 3.23 5.58 -31.54
N LEU A 211 2.45 4.69 -30.90
CA LEU A 211 2.48 4.50 -29.43
C LEU A 211 3.84 3.99 -28.95
N THR A 212 4.47 3.08 -29.67
CA THR A 212 5.81 2.56 -29.33
C THR A 212 6.89 3.58 -29.69
N GLY A 213 6.75 4.29 -30.81
CA GLY A 213 7.69 5.30 -31.26
C GLY A 213 7.76 6.54 -30.38
N ASN A 214 6.63 6.99 -29.81
CA ASN A 214 6.59 8.14 -28.92
C ASN A 214 6.76 7.79 -27.43
N GLY A 215 6.89 6.49 -27.10
CA GLY A 215 7.12 5.99 -25.75
C GLY A 215 5.85 5.88 -24.87
N ALA A 216 4.65 6.04 -25.43
CA ALA A 216 3.39 5.80 -24.72
C ALA A 216 3.22 4.32 -24.37
N VAL A 217 3.72 3.43 -25.22
CA VAL A 217 3.92 2.01 -24.94
C VAL A 217 5.42 1.77 -24.86
N ARG A 218 5.88 1.35 -23.71
CA ARG A 218 7.28 0.96 -23.49
C ARG A 218 7.46 -0.53 -23.75
N SER A 219 8.64 -0.90 -24.20
CA SER A 219 9.05 -2.29 -24.39
C SER A 219 10.23 -2.65 -23.49
N PHE A 220 10.28 -3.91 -23.12
CA PHE A 220 11.39 -4.52 -22.41
C PHE A 220 11.64 -5.89 -23.00
N HIS A 221 12.89 -6.20 -23.28
CA HIS A 221 13.29 -7.40 -23.97
C HIS A 221 14.49 -8.05 -23.29
N LEU A 222 14.46 -9.38 -23.13
CA LEU A 222 15.56 -10.19 -22.63
C LEU A 222 15.72 -11.44 -23.49
N LYS A 223 16.96 -11.79 -23.79
CA LYS A 223 17.36 -13.08 -24.36
C LYS A 223 17.76 -14.06 -23.26
N VAL A 224 17.70 -15.34 -23.54
CA VAL A 224 18.12 -16.41 -22.61
C VAL A 224 19.58 -16.22 -22.19
N GLY A 225 20.46 -15.85 -23.11
CA GLY A 225 21.87 -15.59 -22.83
C GLY A 225 22.10 -14.46 -21.82
N GLU A 226 21.35 -13.35 -21.94
CA GLU A 226 21.43 -12.22 -21.01
C GLU A 226 20.99 -12.62 -19.59
N VAL A 227 19.94 -13.44 -19.50
CA VAL A 227 19.46 -13.97 -18.21
C VAL A 227 20.48 -14.94 -17.61
N ASN A 228 21.11 -15.79 -18.42
CA ASN A 228 22.18 -16.71 -17.96
C ASN A 228 23.37 -15.93 -17.38
N GLU A 229 23.82 -14.88 -18.09
CA GLU A 229 24.90 -14.02 -17.60
C GLU A 229 24.53 -13.29 -16.31
N ALA A 230 23.29 -12.82 -16.20
CA ALA A 230 22.81 -12.14 -14.99
C ALA A 230 22.80 -13.10 -13.80
N PHE A 231 22.33 -14.34 -13.97
CA PHE A 231 22.43 -15.37 -12.92
C PHE A 231 23.88 -15.69 -12.56
N ALA A 232 24.76 -15.88 -13.55
CA ALA A 232 26.17 -16.19 -13.31
C ALA A 232 26.91 -15.10 -12.49
N LYS A 233 26.47 -13.85 -12.62
CA LYS A 233 27.01 -12.70 -11.88
C LYS A 233 26.28 -12.44 -10.55
N SER A 234 25.18 -13.12 -10.30
CA SER A 234 24.34 -12.96 -9.09
C SER A 234 24.86 -13.82 -7.92
N ARG A 235 24.16 -13.76 -6.80
CA ARG A 235 24.38 -14.65 -5.64
C ARG A 235 23.93 -16.09 -5.90
N HIS A 236 23.23 -16.32 -7.00
CA HIS A 236 22.65 -17.61 -7.38
C HIS A 236 23.21 -18.07 -8.74
N PRO A 237 24.54 -18.24 -8.87
CA PRO A 237 25.17 -18.61 -10.14
C PRO A 237 24.67 -19.96 -10.68
N GLU A 238 24.19 -20.84 -9.82
CA GLU A 238 23.56 -22.11 -10.17
C GLU A 238 22.33 -21.93 -11.07
N GLY A 239 21.66 -20.79 -10.99
CA GLY A 239 20.55 -20.44 -11.88
C GLY A 239 20.94 -20.36 -13.35
N ALA A 240 22.21 -20.10 -13.68
CA ALA A 240 22.68 -20.04 -15.04
C ALA A 240 22.65 -21.41 -15.74
N GLU A 241 22.75 -22.51 -14.99
CA GLU A 241 22.76 -23.88 -15.52
C GLU A 241 21.35 -24.39 -15.86
N HIS A 242 20.31 -23.67 -15.41
CA HIS A 242 18.90 -24.07 -15.59
C HIS A 242 18.18 -23.17 -16.60
N ALA A 243 18.78 -22.94 -17.77
CA ALA A 243 18.22 -22.10 -18.81
C ALA A 243 16.94 -22.70 -19.42
N GLU A 244 16.02 -21.85 -19.86
CA GLU A 244 14.76 -22.22 -20.51
C GLU A 244 14.97 -22.77 -21.94
N SER A 245 16.09 -22.46 -22.55
CA SER A 245 16.53 -22.95 -23.87
C SER A 245 18.04 -23.16 -23.88
N ALA A 246 18.50 -24.12 -24.72
CA ALA A 246 19.90 -24.33 -25.00
C ALA A 246 20.50 -23.24 -25.91
N ASN A 247 19.64 -22.50 -26.64
CA ASN A 247 20.08 -21.43 -27.53
C ASN A 247 20.04 -20.08 -26.79
N PRO A 248 21.16 -19.41 -26.51
CA PRO A 248 21.22 -18.15 -25.81
C PRO A 248 20.56 -17.00 -26.56
N GLU A 249 20.37 -17.10 -27.88
CA GLU A 249 19.72 -16.08 -28.71
C GLU A 249 18.19 -16.16 -28.67
N ASP A 250 17.63 -17.21 -28.10
CA ASP A 250 16.18 -17.33 -27.96
C ASP A 250 15.60 -16.23 -27.10
N GLU A 251 14.38 -15.79 -27.47
CA GLU A 251 13.63 -14.74 -26.75
C GLU A 251 13.15 -15.29 -25.40
N PHE A 252 13.80 -14.86 -24.33
CA PHE A 252 13.37 -15.22 -22.97
C PHE A 252 12.02 -14.58 -22.66
N ILE A 253 11.91 -13.25 -22.79
CA ILE A 253 10.67 -12.51 -22.69
C ILE A 253 10.76 -11.17 -23.44
N GLU A 254 9.71 -10.85 -24.17
CA GLU A 254 9.46 -9.49 -24.67
C GLU A 254 8.16 -8.98 -24.06
N MET A 255 8.24 -7.86 -23.34
CA MET A 255 7.12 -7.24 -22.65
C MET A 255 6.84 -5.86 -23.20
N PHE A 256 5.56 -5.49 -23.22
CA PHE A 256 5.10 -4.14 -23.53
C PHE A 256 4.15 -3.68 -22.41
N TYR A 257 4.28 -2.43 -21.99
CA TYR A 257 3.46 -1.90 -20.89
C TYR A 257 3.12 -0.43 -21.11
N ALA A 258 1.91 -0.05 -20.68
CA ALA A 258 1.37 1.29 -20.83
C ALA A 258 0.26 1.61 -19.82
N PRO A 259 0.09 2.87 -19.38
CA PRO A 259 -1.02 3.29 -18.55
C PRO A 259 -2.28 3.51 -19.40
N VAL A 260 -3.22 2.57 -19.36
CA VAL A 260 -4.45 2.62 -20.16
C VAL A 260 -5.58 3.46 -19.54
N SER A 261 -5.37 4.04 -18.38
CA SER A 261 -6.24 5.07 -17.82
C SER A 261 -6.10 6.43 -18.52
N VAL A 262 -4.98 6.68 -19.21
CA VAL A 262 -4.79 7.83 -20.11
C VAL A 262 -5.70 7.67 -21.34
N PRO A 263 -6.60 8.65 -21.65
CA PRO A 263 -7.66 8.44 -22.64
C PRO A 263 -7.18 8.04 -24.03
N SER A 264 -6.21 8.75 -24.61
CA SER A 264 -5.69 8.45 -25.94
C SER A 264 -4.98 7.10 -26.00
N ILE A 265 -4.20 6.72 -24.97
CA ILE A 265 -3.50 5.42 -24.88
C ILE A 265 -4.54 4.31 -24.69
N GLY A 266 -5.46 4.49 -23.74
CA GLY A 266 -6.48 3.49 -23.42
C GLY A 266 -7.42 3.21 -24.61
N ARG A 267 -7.90 4.25 -25.31
CA ARG A 267 -8.73 4.08 -26.50
C ARG A 267 -7.98 3.39 -27.64
N SER A 268 -6.73 3.73 -27.84
CA SER A 268 -5.89 3.09 -28.85
C SER A 268 -5.71 1.59 -28.59
N LEU A 269 -5.39 1.21 -27.33
CA LEU A 269 -5.06 -0.18 -26.98
C LEU A 269 -6.30 -1.05 -26.73
N LEU A 270 -7.37 -0.50 -26.12
CA LEU A 270 -8.57 -1.23 -25.71
C LEU A 270 -9.76 -1.00 -26.63
N GLY A 271 -9.67 -0.04 -27.56
CA GLY A 271 -10.81 0.48 -28.33
C GLY A 271 -11.77 1.30 -27.47
N ASP A 272 -12.70 2.02 -28.09
CA ASP A 272 -13.65 2.90 -27.39
C ASP A 272 -14.54 2.16 -26.39
N ALA A 273 -15.05 1.00 -26.78
CA ALA A 273 -15.91 0.18 -25.91
C ALA A 273 -15.13 -0.34 -24.68
N GLY A 274 -13.92 -0.87 -24.89
CA GLY A 274 -13.06 -1.40 -23.82
C GLY A 274 -12.61 -0.31 -22.86
N TYR A 275 -12.24 0.86 -23.39
CA TYR A 275 -11.86 2.02 -22.60
C TYR A 275 -13.04 2.55 -21.78
N THR A 276 -14.23 2.71 -22.40
CA THR A 276 -15.44 3.16 -21.70
C THR A 276 -15.82 2.19 -20.58
N GLN A 277 -15.69 0.88 -20.81
CA GLN A 277 -15.93 -0.12 -19.76
C GLN A 277 -14.91 -0.02 -18.63
N LEU A 278 -13.63 0.21 -18.94
CA LEU A 278 -12.59 0.42 -17.96
C LEU A 278 -12.90 1.64 -17.09
N GLN A 279 -13.24 2.78 -17.69
CA GLN A 279 -13.57 4.02 -16.97
C GLN A 279 -14.75 3.86 -15.99
N LYS A 280 -15.76 3.07 -16.36
CA LYS A 280 -16.88 2.75 -15.46
C LYS A 280 -16.48 1.90 -14.24
N GLN A 281 -15.39 1.15 -14.34
CA GLN A 281 -14.87 0.28 -13.26
C GLN A 281 -13.87 1.00 -12.37
N LEU A 282 -13.16 1.99 -12.90
CA LEU A 282 -12.18 2.77 -12.14
C LEU A 282 -12.89 3.71 -11.16
N LYS A 283 -12.40 3.75 -9.95
CA LYS A 283 -12.76 4.79 -8.97
C LYS A 283 -12.02 6.10 -9.26
N PRO A 284 -12.46 7.23 -8.71
CA PRO A 284 -11.74 8.49 -8.85
C PRO A 284 -10.25 8.33 -8.47
N ASN A 285 -9.36 8.85 -9.30
CA ASN A 285 -7.89 8.79 -9.16
C ASN A 285 -7.27 7.38 -9.24
N GLN A 286 -8.06 6.34 -9.54
CA GLN A 286 -7.56 4.99 -9.72
C GLN A 286 -6.98 4.84 -11.14
N GLN A 287 -5.81 4.21 -11.24
CA GLN A 287 -5.10 4.01 -12.49
C GLN A 287 -5.15 2.55 -12.94
N ALA A 288 -4.92 2.34 -14.23
CA ALA A 288 -4.83 1.00 -14.81
C ALA A 288 -3.67 0.91 -15.80
N ILE A 289 -2.99 -0.24 -15.78
CA ILE A 289 -1.84 -0.54 -16.63
C ILE A 289 -2.14 -1.78 -17.47
N LEU A 290 -1.84 -1.71 -18.75
CA LEU A 290 -1.82 -2.87 -19.62
C LEU A 290 -0.40 -3.42 -19.68
N VAL A 291 -0.26 -4.73 -19.55
CA VAL A 291 1.00 -5.46 -19.76
C VAL A 291 0.75 -6.57 -20.76
N ALA A 292 1.53 -6.62 -21.82
CA ALA A 292 1.52 -7.69 -22.82
C ALA A 292 2.89 -8.34 -22.86
N GLY A 293 2.94 -9.65 -23.08
CA GLY A 293 4.19 -10.39 -23.12
C GLY A 293 4.14 -11.57 -24.06
N LYS A 294 5.31 -11.92 -24.60
CA LYS A 294 5.60 -13.15 -25.35
C LYS A 294 7.01 -13.63 -25.01
N GLY A 295 7.32 -14.85 -25.37
CA GLY A 295 8.62 -15.50 -25.10
C GLY A 295 8.45 -16.77 -24.29
N LEU A 296 9.58 -17.34 -23.84
CA LEU A 296 9.64 -18.56 -23.07
C LEU A 296 9.19 -18.35 -21.60
N TYR A 297 9.31 -17.12 -21.08
CA TYR A 297 8.99 -16.79 -19.70
C TYR A 297 7.68 -16.01 -19.59
N SER A 298 6.86 -16.34 -18.59
CA SER A 298 5.59 -15.67 -18.32
C SER A 298 5.74 -14.67 -17.18
N PHE A 299 5.29 -13.44 -17.38
CA PHE A 299 5.25 -12.43 -16.32
C PHE A 299 4.16 -12.67 -15.26
N LYS A 300 3.21 -13.56 -15.50
CA LYS A 300 2.11 -13.83 -14.56
C LYS A 300 2.53 -14.62 -13.34
N GLY A 301 3.54 -15.48 -13.49
CA GLY A 301 4.04 -16.30 -12.40
C GLY A 301 3.16 -17.48 -12.01
N SER A 302 3.67 -18.30 -11.08
CA SER A 302 2.97 -19.49 -10.57
C SER A 302 2.04 -19.20 -9.38
N GLY A 303 2.27 -18.10 -8.68
CA GLY A 303 1.45 -17.63 -7.55
C GLY A 303 0.05 -17.19 -7.96
N TYR A 304 -0.12 -16.76 -9.20
CA TYR A 304 -1.39 -16.41 -9.80
C TYR A 304 -2.48 -17.51 -9.64
N VAL A 305 -2.10 -18.77 -9.83
CA VAL A 305 -3.08 -19.89 -9.76
C VAL A 305 -3.38 -20.32 -8.32
N ARG A 306 -2.48 -20.08 -7.37
CA ARG A 306 -2.58 -20.63 -6.00
C ARG A 306 -2.92 -19.64 -4.90
N GLY A 307 -2.62 -18.37 -5.10
CA GLY A 307 -2.76 -17.35 -4.05
C GLY A 307 -3.34 -16.03 -4.51
N GLY A 308 -3.65 -15.91 -5.79
CA GLY A 308 -4.20 -14.68 -6.37
C GLY A 308 -3.25 -13.49 -6.29
N ILE A 309 -1.94 -13.71 -6.19
CA ILE A 309 -0.90 -12.67 -6.22
C ILE A 309 0.01 -12.91 -7.42
N PHE A 310 0.26 -11.86 -8.18
CA PHE A 310 1.24 -11.87 -9.27
C PHE A 310 2.64 -11.69 -8.67
N ASP A 311 3.30 -12.79 -8.34
CA ASP A 311 4.59 -12.81 -7.65
C ASP A 311 5.76 -12.32 -8.51
N ARG A 312 5.60 -12.34 -9.85
CA ARG A 312 6.64 -11.94 -10.80
C ARG A 312 6.60 -10.48 -11.23
N LEU A 313 5.52 -9.78 -10.94
CA LEU A 313 5.33 -8.39 -11.36
C LEU A 313 5.01 -7.49 -10.18
N LYS A 314 5.83 -6.45 -9.99
CA LYS A 314 5.67 -5.46 -8.95
C LYS A 314 5.66 -4.06 -9.57
N LEU A 315 4.74 -3.20 -9.15
CA LEU A 315 4.75 -1.78 -9.50
C LEU A 315 5.48 -1.00 -8.42
N LYS A 316 6.38 -0.10 -8.84
CA LYS A 316 7.19 0.75 -7.95
C LYS A 316 7.04 2.22 -8.31
N GLN A 317 6.89 3.08 -7.32
CA GLN A 317 6.96 4.54 -7.46
C GLN A 317 7.39 5.16 -6.12
N ASP A 318 8.26 6.18 -6.15
CA ASP A 318 8.69 6.96 -4.98
C ASP A 318 9.24 6.13 -3.82
N GLY A 319 9.99 5.08 -4.14
CA GLY A 319 10.52 4.15 -3.16
C GLY A 319 9.47 3.21 -2.55
N GLY A 320 8.22 3.27 -3.01
CA GLY A 320 7.16 2.35 -2.68
C GLY A 320 6.89 1.33 -3.79
N GLY A 321 6.24 0.22 -3.46
CA GLY A 321 5.81 -0.73 -4.47
C GLY A 321 4.81 -1.74 -3.93
N PHE A 322 4.09 -2.41 -4.84
CA PHE A 322 3.11 -3.42 -4.50
C PHE A 322 2.97 -4.45 -5.62
N HIS A 323 2.54 -5.65 -5.24
CA HIS A 323 2.15 -6.71 -6.16
C HIS A 323 0.67 -6.64 -6.47
N PHE A 324 0.32 -6.89 -7.73
CA PHE A 324 -1.07 -7.01 -8.12
C PHE A 324 -1.68 -8.32 -7.59
N ARG A 325 -2.99 -8.29 -7.36
CA ARG A 325 -3.79 -9.46 -6.99
C ARG A 325 -4.73 -9.85 -8.11
N ASP A 326 -5.21 -11.09 -8.12
CA ASP A 326 -6.13 -11.61 -9.13
C ASP A 326 -7.41 -10.74 -9.25
N ARG A 327 -7.93 -10.25 -8.13
CA ARG A 327 -9.06 -9.30 -8.11
C ARG A 327 -8.80 -7.98 -8.85
N ASN A 328 -7.53 -7.61 -9.02
CA ASN A 328 -7.10 -6.39 -9.73
C ASN A 328 -6.72 -6.67 -11.18
N HIS A 329 -6.89 -7.90 -11.66
CA HIS A 329 -6.46 -8.36 -12.96
C HIS A 329 -7.64 -8.75 -13.85
N ARG A 330 -7.50 -8.43 -15.14
CA ARG A 330 -8.37 -8.92 -16.21
C ARG A 330 -7.53 -9.37 -17.38
N ARG A 331 -7.74 -10.60 -17.85
CA ARG A 331 -7.13 -11.08 -19.09
C ARG A 331 -7.82 -10.42 -20.28
N LEU A 332 -7.02 -9.98 -21.25
CA LEU A 332 -7.49 -9.49 -22.54
C LEU A 332 -7.13 -10.49 -23.65
N GLY A 333 -7.95 -10.53 -24.69
CA GLY A 333 -7.73 -11.40 -25.86
C GLY A 333 -6.73 -10.77 -26.83
N ASP A 334 -6.91 -9.48 -27.15
CA ASP A 334 -6.11 -8.77 -28.13
C ASP A 334 -5.89 -7.31 -27.74
N ILE A 335 -4.87 -6.70 -28.33
CA ILE A 335 -4.64 -5.26 -28.36
C ILE A 335 -5.25 -4.71 -29.64
N LEU A 336 -6.10 -3.72 -29.52
CA LEU A 336 -6.89 -3.19 -30.66
C LEU A 336 -6.19 -2.08 -31.46
N ALA A 337 -5.02 -1.61 -31.00
CA ALA A 337 -4.24 -0.63 -31.76
C ALA A 337 -3.86 -1.19 -33.14
N LYS A 338 -4.10 -0.39 -34.18
CA LYS A 338 -3.79 -0.81 -35.56
C LYS A 338 -2.28 -1.13 -35.70
N GLY A 339 -1.97 -2.33 -36.17
CA GLY A 339 -0.60 -2.80 -36.34
C GLY A 339 0.01 -3.44 -35.08
N ALA A 340 -0.75 -3.63 -34.02
CA ALA A 340 -0.28 -4.36 -32.83
C ALA A 340 0.03 -5.83 -33.18
N PRO A 341 1.14 -6.40 -32.69
CA PRO A 341 1.40 -7.82 -32.82
C PRO A 341 0.47 -8.63 -31.91
N ARG A 342 0.38 -9.94 -32.18
CA ARG A 342 -0.36 -10.84 -31.30
C ARG A 342 0.52 -11.23 -30.10
N PHE A 343 -0.09 -11.20 -28.94
CA PHE A 343 0.57 -11.60 -27.69
C PHE A 343 -0.16 -12.79 -27.07
N PRO A 344 0.56 -13.85 -26.66
CA PRO A 344 -0.04 -14.97 -25.93
C PRO A 344 -0.54 -14.57 -24.53
N GLU A 345 0.06 -13.54 -23.95
CA GLU A 345 -0.30 -13.01 -22.65
C GLU A 345 -0.58 -11.51 -22.72
N ILE A 346 -1.82 -11.13 -22.39
CA ILE A 346 -2.23 -9.74 -22.22
C ILE A 346 -2.98 -9.62 -20.91
N ALA A 347 -2.57 -8.70 -20.07
CA ALA A 347 -3.16 -8.44 -18.76
C ALA A 347 -3.47 -6.95 -18.59
N LEU A 348 -4.66 -6.67 -18.09
CA LEU A 348 -5.06 -5.37 -17.59
C LEU A 348 -5.00 -5.42 -16.08
N PHE A 349 -4.18 -4.59 -15.47
CA PHE A 349 -4.04 -4.44 -14.03
C PHE A 349 -4.62 -3.12 -13.56
N VAL A 350 -5.53 -3.17 -12.60
CA VAL A 350 -6.07 -1.98 -11.93
C VAL A 350 -5.30 -1.78 -10.63
N VAL A 351 -4.77 -0.58 -10.42
CA VAL A 351 -4.06 -0.22 -9.18
C VAL A 351 -5.03 -0.35 -8.00
N PRO A 352 -4.68 -1.06 -6.91
CA PRO A 352 -5.55 -1.17 -5.73
C PRO A 352 -5.89 0.21 -5.14
N GLU A 353 -7.07 0.36 -4.55
CA GLU A 353 -7.52 1.63 -3.96
C GLU A 353 -6.62 2.12 -2.82
N GLU A 354 -6.01 1.18 -2.12
CA GLU A 354 -5.09 1.44 -1.01
C GLU A 354 -3.74 1.99 -1.47
N GLN A 355 -3.48 1.96 -2.79
CA GLN A 355 -2.24 2.39 -3.43
C GLN A 355 -2.52 3.58 -4.36
N THR A 356 -1.55 4.45 -4.49
CA THR A 356 -1.60 5.58 -5.42
C THR A 356 -0.54 5.39 -6.50
N LEU A 357 -0.91 5.70 -7.73
CA LEU A 357 0.03 5.80 -8.85
C LEU A 357 -0.18 7.16 -9.52
N ASP A 358 0.83 8.02 -9.42
CA ASP A 358 0.84 9.31 -10.11
C ASP A 358 1.48 9.15 -11.49
N LEU A 359 0.67 9.18 -12.55
CA LEU A 359 1.16 9.01 -13.92
C LEU A 359 1.99 10.19 -14.42
N THR A 360 1.94 11.35 -13.75
CA THR A 360 2.76 12.52 -14.12
C THR A 360 4.21 12.40 -13.66
N ARG A 361 4.50 11.42 -12.80
CA ARG A 361 5.82 11.13 -12.24
C ARG A 361 6.33 9.79 -12.75
N PRO A 362 7.65 9.60 -12.85
CA PRO A 362 8.22 8.31 -13.23
C PRO A 362 7.80 7.18 -12.29
N TRP A 363 7.57 6.00 -12.85
CA TRP A 363 7.31 4.77 -12.14
C TRP A 363 8.00 3.60 -12.82
N GLN A 364 8.07 2.46 -12.16
CA GLN A 364 8.75 1.25 -12.64
C GLN A 364 7.86 0.03 -12.49
N LEU A 365 7.99 -0.90 -13.43
CA LEU A 365 7.61 -2.30 -13.22
C LEU A 365 8.88 -3.11 -12.90
N GLU A 366 8.84 -3.92 -11.87
CA GLU A 366 9.89 -4.89 -11.55
C GLU A 366 9.44 -6.27 -12.00
N LEU A 367 10.25 -6.93 -12.82
CA LEU A 367 10.08 -8.32 -13.22
C LEU A 367 10.97 -9.21 -12.38
N LEU A 368 10.37 -10.12 -11.60
CA LEU A 368 11.09 -11.18 -10.92
C LEU A 368 11.27 -12.38 -11.87
N VAL A 369 12.50 -12.69 -12.17
CA VAL A 369 12.87 -13.92 -12.90
C VAL A 369 13.29 -14.98 -11.90
N GLN A 370 12.68 -16.16 -11.98
CA GLN A 370 12.97 -17.29 -11.11
C GLN A 370 13.25 -18.55 -11.91
N ARG A 371 14.27 -19.30 -11.49
CA ARG A 371 14.63 -20.63 -12.02
C ARG A 371 14.66 -21.66 -10.92
N ALA A 372 14.11 -22.83 -11.15
CA ALA A 372 14.21 -23.95 -10.23
C ALA A 372 15.61 -24.55 -10.34
N THR A 373 16.36 -24.60 -9.23
CA THR A 373 17.71 -25.17 -9.17
C THR A 373 17.70 -26.56 -8.53
N ALA A 374 16.69 -26.84 -7.69
CA ALA A 374 16.43 -28.16 -7.12
C ALA A 374 14.94 -28.34 -6.87
N ALA A 375 14.52 -29.48 -6.34
CA ALA A 375 13.11 -29.83 -6.11
C ALA A 375 12.34 -28.77 -5.25
N ARG A 376 13.02 -28.02 -4.40
CA ARG A 376 12.44 -26.99 -3.52
C ARG A 376 13.28 -25.72 -3.48
N GLU A 377 14.30 -25.61 -4.32
CA GLU A 377 15.18 -24.44 -4.35
C GLU A 377 14.99 -23.68 -5.65
N LYS A 378 15.11 -22.36 -5.58
CA LYS A 378 14.97 -21.46 -6.71
C LYS A 378 15.98 -20.35 -6.63
N ALA A 379 16.59 -20.06 -7.74
CA ALA A 379 17.38 -18.86 -7.96
C ALA A 379 16.50 -17.71 -8.44
N PHE A 380 16.82 -16.48 -8.07
CA PHE A 380 16.04 -15.28 -8.37
C PHE A 380 16.95 -14.14 -8.83
N ILE A 381 16.48 -13.40 -9.82
CA ILE A 381 17.01 -12.10 -10.21
C ILE A 381 15.85 -11.16 -10.54
N THR A 382 16.04 -9.84 -10.44
CA THR A 382 15.03 -8.84 -10.75
C THR A 382 15.51 -7.90 -11.83
N TYR A 383 14.58 -7.42 -12.65
CA TYR A 383 14.79 -6.41 -13.66
C TYR A 383 13.81 -5.27 -13.47
N ASP A 384 14.32 -4.04 -13.41
CA ASP A 384 13.52 -2.84 -13.35
C ASP A 384 13.24 -2.29 -14.75
N MET A 385 11.98 -1.96 -15.01
CA MET A 385 11.47 -1.47 -16.28
C MET A 385 10.88 -0.07 -16.04
N ASP A 386 11.59 0.95 -16.48
CA ASP A 386 11.23 2.36 -16.26
C ASP A 386 10.09 2.80 -17.16
N TYR A 387 9.19 3.62 -16.61
CA TYR A 387 8.16 4.32 -17.35
C TYR A 387 8.06 5.78 -16.94
N SER A 388 7.97 6.65 -17.94
CA SER A 388 7.59 8.06 -17.79
C SER A 388 6.59 8.40 -18.88
N LEU A 389 5.46 8.99 -18.50
CA LEU A 389 4.45 9.41 -19.46
C LEU A 389 5.02 10.53 -20.34
N PRO A 390 4.97 10.39 -21.69
CA PRO A 390 5.48 11.43 -22.57
C PRO A 390 4.71 12.75 -22.42
N ALA A 391 5.42 13.87 -22.56
CA ALA A 391 4.86 15.21 -22.38
C ALA A 391 3.62 15.50 -23.27
N SER A 392 3.53 14.85 -24.44
CA SER A 392 2.37 14.96 -25.35
C SER A 392 1.05 14.42 -24.79
N TYR A 393 1.10 13.69 -23.69
CA TYR A 393 -0.06 13.16 -22.94
C TYR A 393 -0.32 13.93 -21.65
N MET A 394 0.40 15.01 -21.43
CA MET A 394 0.28 15.88 -20.24
C MET A 394 -0.10 17.30 -20.68
N LYS A 395 -0.80 18.01 -19.80
CA LYS A 395 -1.07 19.43 -19.92
C LYS A 395 -0.64 20.17 -18.67
N GLN A 396 -0.21 21.42 -18.83
CA GLN A 396 0.08 22.30 -17.71
C GLN A 396 -1.20 23.02 -17.30
N ILE A 397 -1.48 23.05 -16.02
CA ILE A 397 -2.57 23.82 -15.45
C ILE A 397 -1.99 24.77 -14.38
N PRO A 398 -2.58 25.97 -14.20
CA PRO A 398 -2.19 26.84 -13.09
C PRO A 398 -2.36 26.10 -11.76
N ASN A 399 -1.37 26.21 -10.90
CA ASN A 399 -1.45 25.62 -9.56
C ASN A 399 -2.40 26.46 -8.70
N PRO A 400 -3.56 25.94 -8.27
CA PRO A 400 -4.52 26.68 -7.46
C PRO A 400 -3.97 27.05 -6.07
N ASP A 401 -2.98 26.31 -5.58
CA ASP A 401 -2.36 26.51 -4.27
C ASP A 401 -1.04 27.35 -4.36
N TYR A 402 -0.73 27.87 -5.55
CA TYR A 402 0.45 28.73 -5.74
C TYR A 402 0.27 30.05 -5.03
N VAL A 403 1.11 30.29 -4.03
CA VAL A 403 1.24 31.57 -3.36
C VAL A 403 2.50 32.24 -3.89
N GLU A 404 2.34 33.42 -4.51
CA GLU A 404 3.49 34.17 -5.01
C GLU A 404 4.41 34.51 -3.82
N PRO A 405 5.70 34.13 -3.86
CA PRO A 405 6.61 34.45 -2.77
C PRO A 405 6.67 35.98 -2.60
N PRO A 406 6.63 36.48 -1.35
CA PRO A 406 6.71 37.93 -1.12
C PRO A 406 7.98 38.48 -1.77
N PRO A 407 7.92 39.68 -2.38
CA PRO A 407 9.09 40.30 -3.02
C PRO A 407 10.23 40.36 -2.02
N ALA A 408 11.42 39.90 -2.45
CA ALA A 408 12.61 39.90 -1.61
C ALA A 408 12.84 41.33 -1.05
N PRO A 409 13.01 41.50 0.26
CA PRO A 409 13.27 42.80 0.84
C PRO A 409 14.59 43.33 0.28
N PRO A 410 14.67 44.63 -0.04
CA PRO A 410 15.92 45.23 -0.48
C PRO A 410 16.98 45.06 0.62
N GLN A 411 18.12 44.51 0.25
CA GLN A 411 19.24 44.34 1.16
C GLN A 411 19.69 45.72 1.62
N THR A 412 19.31 46.11 2.83
CA THR A 412 19.91 47.24 3.55
C THR A 412 20.57 46.71 4.81
N ALA A 413 21.78 47.17 4.99
CA ALA A 413 22.74 46.78 6.00
C ALA A 413 22.22 46.88 7.43
N THR A 414 22.69 45.92 8.23
CA THR A 414 22.76 45.84 9.70
C THR A 414 22.67 47.15 10.46
N VAL A 415 21.69 47.25 11.39
CA VAL A 415 21.92 47.80 12.73
C VAL A 415 21.04 47.05 13.74
N ALA A 416 21.67 46.59 14.79
CA ALA A 416 21.07 45.97 15.94
C ALA A 416 20.25 46.97 16.77
N ALA A 417 19.11 46.58 17.30
CA ALA A 417 18.66 46.94 18.65
C ALA A 417 17.33 46.22 19.01
N ASN A 418 17.36 45.75 20.21
CA ASN A 418 16.34 45.19 21.07
C ASN A 418 14.95 45.87 21.03
N ASP A 419 13.89 45.18 21.24
CA ASP A 419 13.10 45.08 22.48
C ASP A 419 11.60 44.85 22.19
N SER A 420 11.05 43.89 22.95
CA SER A 420 9.73 43.80 23.52
C SER A 420 8.46 44.11 22.70
N GLY A 421 7.50 43.18 22.79
CA GLY A 421 6.11 43.57 22.77
C GLY A 421 5.12 42.49 22.27
N ALA A 422 4.50 41.89 23.21
CA ALA A 422 3.38 40.96 23.17
C ALA A 422 2.18 41.40 22.31
N ALA A 423 1.36 40.39 22.01
CA ALA A 423 -0.09 40.43 21.72
C ALA A 423 -0.50 40.57 20.24
N ALA A 424 -0.97 39.44 19.70
CA ALA A 424 -2.32 39.30 19.15
C ALA A 424 -2.59 37.85 18.79
N ALA A 425 -3.15 37.10 19.74
CA ALA A 425 -3.91 35.91 19.44
C ALA A 425 -5.36 36.35 19.35
N ALA A 426 -5.99 36.25 18.19
CA ALA A 426 -7.43 36.01 18.04
C ALA A 426 -7.79 35.82 16.56
N ASP A 427 -8.69 34.87 16.36
CA ASP A 427 -9.51 34.63 15.19
C ASP A 427 -8.90 33.82 14.02
N ASN A 428 -8.97 32.49 14.18
CA ASN A 428 -9.29 31.60 13.07
C ASN A 428 -10.03 30.36 13.63
N ALA A 429 -11.21 30.58 14.17
CA ALA A 429 -12.21 29.54 14.40
C ALA A 429 -13.26 29.65 13.31
N GLY A 430 -13.24 28.73 12.34
CA GLY A 430 -14.41 28.64 11.48
C GLY A 430 -14.31 28.11 10.06
N GLU A 431 -13.20 27.61 9.58
CA GLU A 431 -13.25 26.90 8.29
C GLU A 431 -12.84 25.44 8.43
N LEU A 432 -13.86 24.56 8.29
CA LEU A 432 -13.69 23.12 8.21
C LEU A 432 -12.82 22.78 7.01
N SER A 433 -11.79 21.95 7.20
CA SER A 433 -10.93 21.46 6.13
C SER A 433 -11.76 20.80 5.01
N VAL A 434 -11.28 20.87 3.79
CA VAL A 434 -11.96 20.25 2.61
C VAL A 434 -12.23 18.76 2.87
N GLN A 435 -11.35 18.09 3.58
CA GLN A 435 -11.51 16.67 3.96
C GLN A 435 -12.66 16.44 4.96
N GLU A 436 -12.87 17.35 5.90
CA GLU A 436 -14.02 17.28 6.83
C GLU A 436 -15.35 17.55 6.13
N LYS A 437 -15.36 18.44 5.14
CA LYS A 437 -16.54 18.69 4.31
C LYS A 437 -16.91 17.44 3.49
N ILE A 438 -15.91 16.77 2.88
CA ILE A 438 -16.09 15.52 2.13
C ILE A 438 -16.55 14.38 3.06
N ALA A 439 -15.93 14.24 4.22
CA ALA A 439 -16.34 13.22 5.19
C ALA A 439 -17.78 13.43 5.69
N ARG A 440 -18.16 14.66 6.01
CA ARG A 440 -19.55 14.99 6.40
C ARG A 440 -20.55 14.72 5.28
N GLN A 441 -20.17 14.95 4.03
CA GLN A 441 -21.02 14.69 2.88
C GLN A 441 -21.21 13.19 2.67
N ALA A 442 -20.13 12.39 2.73
CA ALA A 442 -20.18 10.93 2.67
C ALA A 442 -21.04 10.31 3.79
N TRP A 443 -21.02 10.89 5.00
CA TRP A 443 -21.89 10.47 6.10
C TRP A 443 -23.34 10.83 5.87
N LYS A 444 -23.64 12.00 5.29
CA LYS A 444 -25.00 12.39 4.91
C LYS A 444 -25.57 11.48 3.84
N ASP A 445 -24.77 11.16 2.81
CA ASP A 445 -25.19 10.32 1.69
C ASP A 445 -25.47 8.87 2.12
N LYS A 446 -24.81 8.39 3.19
CA LYS A 446 -25.01 7.04 3.76
C LYS A 446 -25.85 7.04 5.04
N SER A 447 -26.44 8.16 5.44
CA SER A 447 -27.16 8.31 6.71
C SER A 447 -28.29 7.30 6.88
N ILE A 448 -29.05 7.01 5.82
CA ILE A 448 -30.13 6.01 5.84
C ILE A 448 -29.58 4.61 6.08
N GLN A 449 -28.46 4.25 5.44
CA GLN A 449 -27.83 2.93 5.61
C GLN A 449 -27.30 2.74 7.02
N ILE A 450 -26.69 3.78 7.59
CA ILE A 450 -26.19 3.79 8.97
C ILE A 450 -27.35 3.68 9.96
N ALA A 451 -28.45 4.40 9.73
CA ALA A 451 -29.63 4.35 10.59
C ALA A 451 -30.27 2.95 10.60
N VAL A 452 -30.43 2.33 9.44
CA VAL A 452 -30.98 0.97 9.33
C VAL A 452 -30.07 -0.07 9.98
N LEU A 453 -28.75 0.02 9.81
CA LEU A 453 -27.79 -0.89 10.43
C LEU A 453 -27.79 -0.70 11.97
N SER A 454 -27.80 0.54 12.45
CA SER A 454 -27.87 0.86 13.88
C SER A 454 -29.16 0.35 14.51
N PHE A 455 -30.30 0.46 13.80
CA PHE A 455 -31.57 -0.07 14.25
C PHE A 455 -31.56 -1.62 14.30
N ALA A 456 -30.98 -2.27 13.31
CA ALA A 456 -30.84 -3.73 13.30
C ALA A 456 -29.98 -4.23 14.47
N ILE A 457 -28.86 -3.56 14.77
CA ILE A 457 -28.02 -3.88 15.93
C ILE A 457 -28.78 -3.66 17.22
N PHE A 458 -29.52 -2.55 17.34
CA PHE A 458 -30.33 -2.25 18.52
C PHE A 458 -31.39 -3.34 18.77
N VAL A 459 -32.10 -3.79 17.73
CA VAL A 459 -33.07 -4.90 17.84
C VAL A 459 -32.39 -6.16 18.33
N LEU A 460 -31.20 -6.49 17.81
CA LEU A 460 -30.43 -7.66 18.23
C LEU A 460 -30.03 -7.60 19.70
N VAL A 461 -29.57 -6.42 20.17
CA VAL A 461 -29.25 -6.19 21.58
C VAL A 461 -30.49 -6.33 22.46
N CYS A 462 -31.65 -5.79 22.03
CA CYS A 462 -32.91 -5.95 22.74
C CYS A 462 -33.34 -7.41 22.86
N VAL A 463 -33.21 -8.18 21.77
CA VAL A 463 -33.53 -9.64 21.78
C VAL A 463 -32.58 -10.39 22.70
N PHE A 464 -31.29 -10.02 22.73
CA PHE A 464 -30.32 -10.64 23.63
C PHE A 464 -30.63 -10.31 25.09
N MET A 465 -30.98 -9.05 25.41
CA MET A 465 -31.35 -8.63 26.76
C MET A 465 -32.67 -9.27 27.25
N LEU A 466 -33.60 -9.52 26.34
CA LEU A 466 -34.91 -10.12 26.64
C LEU A 466 -34.95 -11.63 26.36
N GLN A 467 -33.81 -12.26 26.20
CA GLN A 467 -33.67 -13.65 25.81
C GLN A 467 -34.51 -14.61 26.68
N GLU A 468 -34.49 -14.44 28.00
CA GLU A 468 -35.23 -15.31 28.91
C GLU A 468 -36.76 -15.17 28.73
N TRP A 469 -37.24 -13.96 28.45
CA TRP A 469 -38.67 -13.69 28.23
C TRP A 469 -39.13 -14.18 26.83
N ILE A 470 -38.30 -14.00 25.82
CA ILE A 470 -38.61 -14.36 24.41
C ILE A 470 -38.63 -15.88 24.23
N THR A 471 -37.84 -16.64 24.99
CA THR A 471 -37.83 -18.11 24.94
C THR A 471 -39.16 -18.73 25.40
N CYS A 472 -39.97 -18.01 26.16
CA CYS A 472 -41.34 -18.42 26.51
C CYS A 472 -42.31 -18.48 25.33
N TYR A 473 -41.93 -17.85 24.18
CA TYR A 473 -42.76 -17.82 22.97
C TYR A 473 -42.04 -18.41 21.75
N PRO A 474 -41.86 -19.77 21.69
CA PRO A 474 -40.99 -20.43 20.71
C PRO A 474 -41.39 -20.20 19.25
N ARG A 475 -42.69 -20.02 18.98
CA ARG A 475 -43.16 -19.73 17.60
C ARG A 475 -42.78 -18.31 17.15
N ALA A 476 -42.95 -17.31 18.02
CA ALA A 476 -42.58 -15.93 17.74
C ALA A 476 -41.06 -15.79 17.55
N TYR A 477 -40.28 -16.47 18.38
CA TYR A 477 -38.81 -16.49 18.28
C TYR A 477 -38.34 -17.12 16.96
N LYS A 478 -38.90 -18.22 16.51
CA LYS A 478 -38.59 -18.84 15.21
C LYS A 478 -38.94 -17.91 14.05
N ALA A 479 -40.11 -17.29 14.07
CA ALA A 479 -40.51 -16.33 13.04
C ALA A 479 -39.59 -15.10 13.00
N PHE A 480 -39.24 -14.54 14.15
CA PHE A 480 -38.27 -13.43 14.26
C PHE A 480 -36.91 -13.85 13.70
N ARG A 481 -36.38 -15.00 14.07
CA ARG A 481 -35.06 -15.49 13.60
C ARG A 481 -35.02 -15.66 12.08
N ILE A 482 -36.07 -16.18 11.48
CA ILE A 482 -36.16 -16.33 10.02
C ILE A 482 -36.21 -14.93 9.36
N ALA A 483 -37.06 -14.03 9.85
CA ALA A 483 -37.21 -12.71 9.31
C ALA A 483 -35.89 -11.88 9.42
N TYR A 484 -35.22 -11.97 10.58
CA TYR A 484 -33.96 -11.28 10.81
C TYR A 484 -32.81 -11.82 9.95
N LEU A 485 -32.70 -13.13 9.78
CA LEU A 485 -31.71 -13.77 8.89
C LEU A 485 -31.98 -13.40 7.44
N THR A 486 -33.25 -13.40 7.00
CA THR A 486 -33.64 -12.99 5.67
C THR A 486 -33.29 -11.52 5.42
N PHE A 487 -33.60 -10.63 6.37
CA PHE A 487 -33.25 -9.22 6.29
C PHE A 487 -31.73 -9.02 6.22
N THR A 488 -30.95 -9.68 7.10
CA THR A 488 -29.48 -9.59 7.09
C THR A 488 -28.89 -10.08 5.77
N PHE A 489 -29.40 -11.18 5.23
CA PHE A 489 -28.94 -11.73 3.98
C PHE A 489 -29.18 -10.77 2.81
N PHE A 490 -30.39 -10.25 2.65
CA PHE A 490 -30.73 -9.35 1.56
C PHE A 490 -30.16 -7.94 1.73
N TRP A 491 -30.12 -7.42 2.96
CA TRP A 491 -29.60 -6.10 3.22
C TRP A 491 -28.08 -6.06 3.21
N LEU A 492 -27.40 -6.93 3.96
CA LEU A 492 -25.93 -6.95 4.01
C LEU A 492 -25.33 -7.57 2.74
N GLY A 493 -25.89 -8.67 2.25
CA GLY A 493 -25.39 -9.37 1.08
C GLY A 493 -25.77 -8.69 -0.23
N GLY A 494 -27.05 -8.32 -0.40
CA GLY A 494 -27.57 -7.77 -1.64
C GLY A 494 -27.38 -6.27 -1.77
N TYR A 495 -27.77 -5.51 -0.77
CA TYR A 495 -27.77 -4.04 -0.85
C TYR A 495 -26.43 -3.41 -0.47
N LEU A 496 -25.77 -3.87 0.57
CA LEU A 496 -24.46 -3.38 0.98
C LEU A 496 -23.28 -4.08 0.29
N GLY A 497 -23.52 -5.13 -0.51
CA GLY A 497 -22.48 -5.84 -1.25
C GLY A 497 -21.49 -6.61 -0.37
N ALA A 498 -21.88 -6.94 0.86
CA ALA A 498 -21.04 -7.74 1.76
C ALA A 498 -20.99 -9.19 1.30
N HIS A 499 -19.80 -9.69 0.96
CA HIS A 499 -19.60 -11.10 0.62
C HIS A 499 -19.51 -11.95 1.88
N LEU A 500 -20.52 -12.76 2.13
CA LEU A 500 -20.48 -13.77 3.19
C LEU A 500 -19.62 -14.95 2.72
N SER A 501 -18.60 -15.33 3.50
CA SER A 501 -17.82 -16.53 3.21
C SER A 501 -18.69 -17.77 3.44
N VAL A 502 -18.47 -18.82 2.64
CA VAL A 502 -19.22 -20.11 2.74
C VAL A 502 -19.12 -20.72 4.14
N ASN A 503 -18.00 -20.51 4.84
CA ASN A 503 -17.80 -20.99 6.21
C ASN A 503 -18.64 -20.24 7.25
N GLY A 504 -19.10 -19.02 6.98
CA GLY A 504 -19.99 -18.28 7.87
C GLY A 504 -21.47 -18.62 7.70
N GLN A 505 -21.83 -19.42 6.69
CA GLN A 505 -23.21 -19.84 6.44
C GLN A 505 -23.56 -21.19 7.11
N LEU A 506 -22.58 -21.96 7.54
CA LEU A 506 -22.73 -23.30 8.11
C LEU A 506 -22.54 -23.37 9.64
N SER A 507 -22.17 -22.25 10.28
CA SER A 507 -22.13 -22.09 11.73
C SER A 507 -23.28 -21.17 12.17
#